data_40aa97a07f28307258567d383b907a28
#
_entry.id   40aa97a07f28307258567d383b907a28
#
_cell.length_a   1.000
_cell.length_b   1.000
_cell.length_c   1.000
_cell.angle_alpha   90.00
_cell.angle_beta   90.00
_cell.angle_gamma   90.00
#
_symmetry.space_group_name_H-M   'P 1'
#
loop_
_entity.id
_entity.type
_entity.pdbx_description
1 polymer ?
#
loop_
_entity_poly.entity_id
_entity_poly.type
_entity_poly.pdbx_seq_one_letter_code
_entity_poly.pdbx_strand_id
1 'polypeptide(L)'
;MSKVGDFNAGSGTIGRFAIRINGGTLLHEVLHDKAKDGTRIYTAYEPQLGMKASHGCIRIQRRANAQGQNMQWLWNNLENKTRVFIWDDQGRQMYEPELPDSNLQLYRNPNGGSNYHVDANCSGVKSQYLPLTGDFTYGDLEKDEFKKLTPCSSCGAPVRPETLYERYVFEANQIGAEVTDEVKAKFGIE
;
A
#
# COMPACT_ATOMS: atom_id res chain seq x y z
N MET A 1 -3.31 3.02 -5.88
CA MET A 1 -2.12 3.75 -6.38
C MET A 1 -2.52 4.97 -7.20
N SER A 2 -1.64 5.97 -7.33
CA SER A 2 -1.80 7.11 -8.26
C SER A 2 -0.44 7.52 -8.83
N LYS A 3 -0.42 7.89 -10.12
CA LYS A 3 0.81 8.37 -10.78
C LYS A 3 1.16 9.78 -10.27
N VAL A 4 2.41 10.00 -9.88
CA VAL A 4 2.93 11.27 -9.35
C VAL A 4 3.84 11.96 -10.35
N GLY A 5 4.66 11.21 -11.08
CA GLY A 5 5.65 11.73 -12.02
C GLY A 5 7.06 11.75 -11.44
N ASP A 6 7.90 12.62 -11.95
CA ASP A 6 9.25 12.81 -11.42
C ASP A 6 9.19 13.66 -10.14
N PHE A 7 10.04 13.37 -9.17
CA PHE A 7 10.09 14.09 -7.89
C PHE A 7 11.52 14.32 -7.43
N ASN A 8 11.72 15.36 -6.61
CA ASN A 8 12.99 15.64 -5.96
C ASN A 8 13.05 14.87 -4.62
N ALA A 9 14.04 13.99 -4.50
CA ALA A 9 14.30 13.20 -3.29
C ALA A 9 15.21 13.91 -2.27
N GLY A 10 15.55 15.16 -2.50
CA GLY A 10 16.47 15.98 -1.70
C GLY A 10 17.84 16.14 -2.36
N SER A 11 18.55 17.21 -2.02
CA SER A 11 19.93 17.48 -2.48
C SER A 11 20.16 17.42 -4.00
N GLY A 12 19.11 17.68 -4.81
CA GLY A 12 19.21 17.59 -6.27
C GLY A 12 19.03 16.20 -6.87
N THR A 13 18.85 15.19 -6.04
CA THR A 13 18.58 13.80 -6.45
C THR A 13 17.15 13.65 -6.94
N ILE A 14 16.95 12.97 -8.04
CA ILE A 14 15.64 12.83 -8.71
C ILE A 14 15.21 11.37 -8.76
N GLY A 15 13.96 11.11 -8.43
CA GLY A 15 13.27 9.85 -8.69
C GLY A 15 12.28 10.02 -9.84
N ARG A 16 12.23 9.05 -10.76
CA ARG A 16 11.38 9.09 -11.96
C ARG A 16 10.23 8.12 -11.86
N PHE A 17 9.18 8.43 -12.64
CA PHE A 17 8.01 7.55 -12.78
C PHE A 17 7.34 7.19 -11.46
N ALA A 18 7.36 8.09 -10.48
CA ALA A 18 6.85 7.79 -9.14
C ALA A 18 5.35 7.50 -9.14
N ILE A 19 4.99 6.39 -8.53
CA ILE A 19 3.63 5.94 -8.31
C ILE A 19 3.40 5.88 -6.80
N ARG A 20 2.43 6.61 -6.30
CA ARG A 20 2.08 6.61 -4.88
C ARG A 20 1.36 5.31 -4.51
N ILE A 21 1.89 4.59 -3.54
CA ILE A 21 1.28 3.38 -2.99
C ILE A 21 0.39 3.76 -1.82
N ASN A 22 0.97 4.40 -0.79
CA ASN A 22 0.27 4.81 0.42
C ASN A 22 1.00 5.99 1.07
N GLY A 23 0.26 7.01 1.53
CA GLY A 23 0.83 8.17 2.21
C GLY A 23 2.00 8.78 1.43
N GLY A 24 3.19 8.82 2.05
CA GLY A 24 4.45 9.25 1.45
C GLY A 24 5.23 8.18 0.70
N THR A 25 4.78 6.91 0.75
CA THR A 25 5.49 5.79 0.14
C THR A 25 5.25 5.73 -1.36
N LEU A 26 6.34 5.73 -2.12
CA LEU A 26 6.34 5.70 -3.58
C LEU A 26 7.01 4.43 -4.10
N LEU A 27 6.52 3.94 -5.22
CA LEU A 27 7.22 3.05 -6.12
C LEU A 27 7.85 3.93 -7.20
N HIS A 28 9.16 3.86 -7.43
CA HIS A 28 9.83 4.75 -8.38
C HIS A 28 11.09 4.11 -8.98
N GLU A 29 11.56 4.64 -10.11
CA GLU A 29 12.85 4.25 -10.68
C GLU A 29 13.96 4.51 -9.67
N VAL A 30 15.04 3.71 -9.71
CA VAL A 30 16.25 4.00 -8.95
C VAL A 30 16.65 5.47 -9.11
N LEU A 31 17.05 6.09 -8.02
CA LEU A 31 17.38 7.51 -7.98
C LEU A 31 18.58 7.85 -8.89
N HIS A 32 18.66 9.10 -9.31
CA HIS A 32 19.80 9.61 -10.06
C HIS A 32 20.12 11.07 -9.69
N ASP A 33 21.37 11.43 -9.80
CA ASP A 33 21.80 12.81 -9.81
C ASP A 33 21.81 13.36 -11.24
N LYS A 34 21.82 14.66 -11.37
CA LYS A 34 21.87 15.34 -12.68
C LYS A 34 23.20 16.06 -12.83
N ALA A 35 23.99 15.71 -13.84
CA ALA A 35 25.17 16.44 -14.20
C ALA A 35 24.84 17.82 -14.76
N LYS A 36 25.84 18.72 -14.87
CA LYS A 36 25.68 20.07 -15.40
C LYS A 36 25.16 20.11 -16.83
N ASP A 37 25.50 19.11 -17.63
CA ASP A 37 25.02 18.93 -19.01
C ASP A 37 23.62 18.29 -19.11
N GLY A 38 23.00 17.97 -17.97
CA GLY A 38 21.71 17.31 -17.90
C GLY A 38 21.75 15.78 -17.90
N THR A 39 22.93 15.17 -18.06
CA THR A 39 23.10 13.71 -18.03
C THR A 39 22.70 13.15 -16.66
N ARG A 40 22.02 11.99 -16.66
CA ARG A 40 21.61 11.29 -15.44
C ARG A 40 22.70 10.37 -14.95
N ILE A 41 23.08 10.50 -13.68
CA ILE A 41 24.13 9.73 -13.01
C ILE A 41 23.48 8.79 -11.98
N TYR A 42 23.61 7.48 -12.18
CA TYR A 42 22.99 6.45 -11.35
C TYR A 42 24.00 5.70 -10.46
N THR A 43 25.28 5.99 -10.59
CA THR A 43 26.38 5.22 -9.97
C THR A 43 26.28 5.10 -8.47
N ALA A 44 25.74 6.09 -7.78
CA ALA A 44 25.56 6.08 -6.33
C ALA A 44 24.34 5.23 -5.87
N TYR A 45 23.36 5.01 -6.72
CA TYR A 45 22.06 4.47 -6.32
C TYR A 45 21.74 3.09 -6.91
N GLU A 46 22.24 2.74 -8.09
CA GLU A 46 22.06 1.40 -8.68
C GLU A 46 22.58 0.26 -7.79
N PRO A 47 23.75 0.36 -7.14
CA PRO A 47 24.22 -0.68 -6.24
C PRO A 47 23.33 -0.91 -5.00
N GLN A 48 22.44 0.02 -4.70
CA GLN A 48 21.51 -0.07 -3.57
C GLN A 48 20.18 -0.79 -3.92
N LEU A 49 20.00 -1.23 -5.16
CA LEU A 49 18.82 -2.04 -5.53
C LEU A 49 18.83 -3.35 -4.75
N GLY A 50 17.66 -3.72 -4.20
CA GLY A 50 17.54 -4.90 -3.34
C GLY A 50 17.93 -4.70 -1.88
N MET A 51 18.43 -3.50 -1.51
CA MET A 51 18.82 -3.16 -0.14
C MET A 51 17.78 -2.28 0.56
N LYS A 52 17.71 -2.33 1.88
CA LYS A 52 16.91 -1.40 2.72
C LYS A 52 17.60 -0.02 2.76
N ALA A 53 17.54 0.73 1.66
CA ALA A 53 18.25 2.00 1.48
C ALA A 53 17.31 3.21 1.35
N SER A 54 16.06 3.10 1.82
CA SER A 54 15.08 4.20 1.79
C SER A 54 14.28 4.24 3.09
N HIS A 55 13.57 5.34 3.33
CA HIS A 55 12.65 5.52 4.46
C HIS A 55 11.23 5.01 4.16
N GLY A 56 11.08 4.05 3.23
CA GLY A 56 9.80 3.43 2.89
C GLY A 56 9.51 3.32 1.39
N CYS A 57 10.12 4.15 0.54
CA CYS A 57 9.94 4.05 -0.91
C CYS A 57 10.56 2.78 -1.48
N ILE A 58 9.94 2.22 -2.51
CA ILE A 58 10.40 1.02 -3.21
C ILE A 58 11.05 1.44 -4.51
N ARG A 59 12.33 1.07 -4.67
CA ARG A 59 13.12 1.36 -5.86
C ARG A 59 13.05 0.22 -6.84
N ILE A 60 12.73 0.53 -8.08
CA ILE A 60 12.65 -0.43 -9.20
C ILE A 60 13.77 -0.14 -10.18
N GLN A 61 14.30 -1.20 -10.77
CA GLN A 61 15.37 -1.11 -11.77
C GLN A 61 14.94 -0.26 -12.98
N ARG A 62 15.89 0.50 -13.55
CA ARG A 62 15.71 1.24 -14.80
C ARG A 62 15.95 0.39 -16.04
N ARG A 63 16.84 -0.61 -15.95
CA ARG A 63 17.10 -1.54 -17.05
C ARG A 63 15.98 -2.55 -17.12
N ALA A 64 15.50 -2.83 -18.32
CA ALA A 64 14.49 -3.86 -18.52
C ALA A 64 15.07 -5.25 -18.20
N ASN A 65 14.24 -6.10 -17.58
CA ASN A 65 14.53 -7.53 -17.43
C ASN A 65 14.33 -8.26 -18.78
N ALA A 66 14.50 -9.59 -18.79
CA ALA A 66 14.34 -10.43 -19.97
C ALA A 66 12.93 -10.33 -20.60
N GLN A 67 11.91 -9.95 -19.83
CA GLN A 67 10.54 -9.75 -20.26
C GLN A 67 10.22 -8.31 -20.68
N GLY A 68 11.24 -7.44 -20.76
CA GLY A 68 11.08 -6.04 -21.11
C GLY A 68 10.53 -5.14 -20.00
N GLN A 69 10.50 -5.62 -18.75
CA GLN A 69 9.86 -4.94 -17.62
C GLN A 69 10.89 -4.15 -16.79
N ASN A 70 10.54 -2.93 -16.45
CA ASN A 70 11.28 -2.00 -15.59
C ASN A 70 10.30 -0.98 -14.98
N MET A 71 10.80 0.04 -14.30
CA MET A 71 9.93 1.08 -13.73
C MET A 71 9.12 1.84 -14.78
N GLN A 72 9.70 2.13 -15.94
CA GLN A 72 8.98 2.79 -17.03
C GLN A 72 7.84 1.91 -17.58
N TRP A 73 8.08 0.60 -17.70
CA TRP A 73 7.05 -0.37 -18.08
C TRP A 73 5.90 -0.37 -17.07
N LEU A 74 6.20 -0.41 -15.77
CA LEU A 74 5.17 -0.31 -14.72
C LEU A 74 4.39 1.01 -14.83
N TRP A 75 5.09 2.12 -15.01
CA TRP A 75 4.46 3.42 -15.21
C TRP A 75 3.47 3.43 -16.38
N ASN A 76 3.83 2.81 -17.48
CA ASN A 76 2.99 2.81 -18.68
C ASN A 76 1.78 1.88 -18.57
N ASN A 77 1.93 0.74 -17.86
CA ASN A 77 0.94 -0.34 -17.86
C ASN A 77 0.07 -0.39 -16.60
N LEU A 78 0.47 0.24 -15.48
CA LEU A 78 -0.36 0.26 -14.29
C LEU A 78 -1.43 1.35 -14.37
N GLU A 79 -2.66 0.95 -14.05
CA GLU A 79 -3.79 1.86 -13.93
C GLU A 79 -3.87 2.50 -12.55
N ASN A 80 -4.56 3.65 -12.46
CA ASN A 80 -4.89 4.24 -11.17
C ASN A 80 -5.81 3.28 -10.38
N LYS A 81 -5.61 3.22 -9.07
CA LYS A 81 -6.31 2.33 -8.14
C LYS A 81 -5.91 0.85 -8.23
N THR A 82 -4.94 0.44 -9.05
CA THR A 82 -4.36 -0.91 -8.97
C THR A 82 -3.95 -1.18 -7.52
N ARG A 83 -4.35 -2.32 -6.97
CA ARG A 83 -3.97 -2.74 -5.62
C ARG A 83 -2.52 -3.20 -5.60
N VAL A 84 -1.83 -2.96 -4.49
CA VAL A 84 -0.45 -3.41 -4.24
C VAL A 84 -0.44 -4.22 -2.98
N PHE A 85 0.05 -5.45 -3.08
CA PHE A 85 0.31 -6.30 -1.93
C PHE A 85 1.83 -6.36 -1.71
N ILE A 86 2.24 -6.12 -0.48
CA ILE A 86 3.64 -6.24 -0.05
C ILE A 86 3.63 -7.17 1.14
N TRP A 87 4.33 -8.29 1.03
CA TRP A 87 4.43 -9.27 2.10
C TRP A 87 5.88 -9.73 2.26
N ASP A 88 6.16 -10.34 3.40
CA ASP A 88 7.43 -10.96 3.66
C ASP A 88 7.42 -12.40 3.11
N ASP A 89 8.24 -12.67 2.11
CA ASP A 89 8.37 -13.97 1.46
C ASP A 89 9.35 -14.90 2.21
N GLN A 90 9.56 -14.69 3.50
CA GLN A 90 10.48 -15.50 4.31
C GLN A 90 9.95 -16.93 4.47
N GLY A 91 10.55 -17.83 3.70
CA GLY A 91 10.23 -19.25 3.74
C GLY A 91 8.91 -19.62 3.09
N ARG A 92 8.24 -18.73 2.41
CA ARG A 92 6.97 -18.95 1.68
C ARG A 92 5.94 -19.72 2.48
N GLN A 93 5.83 -19.44 3.77
CA GLN A 93 4.80 -20.00 4.61
C GLN A 93 3.54 -19.12 4.49
N MET A 94 2.42 -19.79 4.22
CA MET A 94 1.13 -19.12 4.32
C MET A 94 0.69 -19.06 5.78
N TYR A 95 0.31 -17.87 6.21
CA TYR A 95 -0.36 -17.68 7.49
C TYR A 95 -1.83 -17.46 7.24
N GLU A 96 -2.66 -18.25 7.92
CA GLU A 96 -4.10 -18.03 7.86
C GLU A 96 -4.40 -16.63 8.44
N PRO A 97 -5.12 -15.78 7.70
CA PRO A 97 -5.38 -14.43 8.16
C PRO A 97 -6.36 -14.44 9.34
N GLU A 98 -5.99 -13.72 10.40
CA GLU A 98 -6.89 -13.49 11.52
C GLU A 98 -7.79 -12.29 11.22
N LEU A 99 -9.10 -12.47 11.40
CA LEU A 99 -10.05 -11.37 11.36
C LEU A 99 -9.96 -10.58 12.67
N PRO A 100 -9.91 -9.25 12.62
CA PRO A 100 -10.11 -8.42 13.80
C PRO A 100 -11.44 -8.73 14.50
N ASP A 101 -11.51 -8.44 15.80
CA ASP A 101 -12.75 -8.56 16.55
C ASP A 101 -13.85 -7.73 15.88
N SER A 102 -14.98 -8.36 15.57
CA SER A 102 -16.13 -7.69 14.97
C SER A 102 -16.67 -6.53 15.82
N ASN A 103 -16.45 -6.57 17.14
CA ASN A 103 -16.83 -5.51 18.07
C ASN A 103 -15.76 -4.42 18.22
N LEU A 104 -14.62 -4.53 17.52
CA LEU A 104 -13.60 -3.48 17.55
C LEU A 104 -14.20 -2.14 17.16
N GLN A 105 -14.17 -1.19 18.10
CA GLN A 105 -14.69 0.16 17.88
C GLN A 105 -13.89 0.88 16.80
N LEU A 106 -14.61 1.45 15.84
CA LEU A 106 -14.04 2.27 14.78
C LEU A 106 -14.58 3.70 14.85
N TYR A 107 -13.80 4.62 14.31
CA TYR A 107 -14.08 6.05 14.35
C TYR A 107 -14.05 6.64 12.95
N ARG A 108 -14.87 7.66 12.70
CA ARG A 108 -14.90 8.41 11.43
C ARG A 108 -15.12 9.90 11.67
N ASN A 109 -14.80 10.71 10.67
CA ASN A 109 -15.26 12.10 10.65
C ASN A 109 -16.69 12.14 10.03
N PRO A 110 -17.72 12.49 10.80
CA PRO A 110 -19.10 12.52 10.29
C PRO A 110 -19.36 13.62 9.27
N ASN A 111 -18.50 14.65 9.26
CA ASN A 111 -18.61 15.80 8.34
C ASN A 111 -17.86 15.59 7.01
N GLY A 112 -17.40 14.41 6.74
CA GLY A 112 -16.66 14.03 5.53
C GLY A 112 -15.35 13.34 5.84
N GLY A 113 -14.77 12.74 4.82
CA GLY A 113 -13.57 11.93 4.93
C GLY A 113 -13.82 10.53 4.37
N SER A 114 -12.75 9.91 3.89
CA SER A 114 -12.80 8.60 3.24
C SER A 114 -12.24 7.48 4.10
N ASN A 115 -11.83 7.78 5.34
CA ASN A 115 -11.13 6.82 6.19
C ASN A 115 -11.92 6.50 7.46
N TYR A 116 -11.76 5.25 7.91
CA TYR A 116 -12.05 4.87 9.28
C TYR A 116 -10.75 4.70 10.08
N HIS A 117 -10.86 4.82 11.40
CA HIS A 117 -9.75 4.90 12.33
C HIS A 117 -9.99 3.97 13.53
N VAL A 118 -8.92 3.57 14.22
CA VAL A 118 -8.99 2.87 15.53
C VAL A 118 -8.69 3.81 16.70
N ASP A 119 -8.34 5.05 16.40
CA ASP A 119 -8.06 6.09 17.41
C ASP A 119 -8.92 7.32 17.13
N ALA A 120 -9.73 7.71 18.10
CA ALA A 120 -10.58 8.90 18.04
C ALA A 120 -9.76 10.20 17.86
N ASN A 121 -8.51 10.19 18.29
CA ASN A 121 -7.58 11.34 18.20
C ASN A 121 -6.44 11.09 17.22
N CYS A 122 -6.71 10.34 16.15
CA CYS A 122 -5.72 9.96 15.16
C CYS A 122 -4.89 11.14 14.65
N SER A 123 -3.58 11.06 14.75
CA SER A 123 -2.63 12.08 14.29
C SER A 123 -2.67 12.37 12.78
N GLY A 124 -3.24 11.45 12.00
CA GLY A 124 -3.46 11.63 10.56
C GLY A 124 -4.65 12.54 10.21
N VAL A 125 -5.37 13.04 11.22
CA VAL A 125 -6.55 13.90 11.07
C VAL A 125 -6.23 15.30 11.60
N LYS A 126 -6.70 16.33 10.89
CA LYS A 126 -6.52 17.73 11.35
C LYS A 126 -7.24 17.94 12.69
N SER A 127 -6.60 18.65 13.63
CA SER A 127 -7.10 18.86 15.00
C SER A 127 -8.52 19.45 15.09
N GLN A 128 -8.91 20.26 14.12
CA GLN A 128 -10.26 20.85 14.05
C GLN A 128 -11.39 19.83 13.85
N TYR A 129 -11.06 18.59 13.47
CA TYR A 129 -12.02 17.49 13.26
C TYR A 129 -11.95 16.43 14.37
N LEU A 130 -11.16 16.65 15.39
CA LEU A 130 -11.01 15.76 16.53
C LEU A 130 -11.86 16.20 17.72
N PRO A 131 -12.35 15.29 18.56
CA PRO A 131 -12.24 13.84 18.36
C PRO A 131 -13.17 13.33 17.27
N LEU A 132 -12.79 12.21 16.63
CA LEU A 132 -13.62 11.49 15.66
C LEU A 132 -14.81 10.82 16.35
N THR A 133 -15.87 10.56 15.60
CA THR A 133 -17.08 9.89 16.11
C THR A 133 -16.93 8.37 16.02
N GLY A 134 -17.18 7.67 17.14
CA GLY A 134 -17.19 6.22 17.25
C GLY A 134 -18.63 5.70 17.22
N ASP A 135 -19.22 5.60 16.06
CA ASP A 135 -20.63 5.20 15.87
C ASP A 135 -20.80 3.83 15.19
N PHE A 136 -19.70 3.10 14.97
CA PHE A 136 -19.71 1.78 14.31
C PHE A 136 -18.54 0.91 14.75
N THR A 137 -18.61 -0.38 14.42
CA THR A 137 -17.58 -1.37 14.72
C THR A 137 -16.97 -1.96 13.45
N TYR A 138 -15.95 -2.80 13.60
CA TYR A 138 -15.33 -3.51 12.46
C TYR A 138 -16.35 -4.41 11.74
N GLY A 139 -17.28 -5.06 12.48
CA GLY A 139 -18.35 -5.86 11.91
C GLY A 139 -19.38 -5.06 11.10
N ASP A 140 -19.40 -3.75 11.26
CA ASP A 140 -20.34 -2.87 10.53
C ASP A 140 -19.78 -2.41 9.16
N LEU A 141 -18.51 -2.71 8.85
CA LEU A 141 -17.84 -2.17 7.66
C LEU A 141 -18.54 -2.50 6.34
N GLU A 142 -19.28 -3.61 6.27
CA GLU A 142 -20.00 -4.03 5.05
C GLU A 142 -21.35 -3.35 4.89
N LYS A 143 -21.83 -2.60 5.89
CA LYS A 143 -23.06 -1.82 5.75
C LYS A 143 -22.89 -0.70 4.72
N ASP A 144 -23.95 -0.40 3.98
CA ASP A 144 -23.94 0.59 2.89
C ASP A 144 -23.37 1.95 3.30
N GLU A 145 -23.56 2.33 4.54
CA GLU A 145 -23.07 3.57 5.14
C GLU A 145 -21.54 3.61 5.25
N PHE A 146 -20.89 2.48 5.55
CA PHE A 146 -19.46 2.40 5.85
C PHE A 146 -18.62 1.72 4.74
N LYS A 147 -19.27 1.05 3.80
CA LYS A 147 -18.57 0.25 2.78
C LYS A 147 -17.59 1.03 1.90
N LYS A 148 -17.74 2.36 1.83
CA LYS A 148 -16.84 3.24 1.04
C LYS A 148 -15.65 3.75 1.85
N LEU A 149 -15.65 3.57 3.17
CA LEU A 149 -14.55 4.00 4.01
C LEU A 149 -13.35 3.07 3.83
N THR A 150 -12.15 3.63 3.87
CA THR A 150 -10.88 2.91 3.76
C THR A 150 -10.09 3.00 5.08
N PRO A 151 -9.25 2.01 5.41
CA PRO A 151 -8.48 2.04 6.66
C PRO A 151 -7.48 3.19 6.68
N CYS A 152 -7.37 3.88 7.81
CA CYS A 152 -6.36 4.89 8.03
C CYS A 152 -5.02 4.24 8.38
N SER A 153 -3.99 4.51 7.57
CA SER A 153 -2.65 4.00 7.82
C SER A 153 -1.94 4.68 8.99
N SER A 154 -2.33 5.92 9.35
CA SER A 154 -1.66 6.69 10.41
C SER A 154 -1.92 6.12 11.81
N CYS A 155 -3.09 5.53 12.05
CA CYS A 155 -3.42 4.87 13.32
C CYS A 155 -3.44 3.34 13.23
N GLY A 156 -3.02 2.76 12.09
CA GLY A 156 -2.99 1.31 11.93
C GLY A 156 -4.38 0.67 11.92
N ALA A 157 -5.39 1.36 11.39
CA ALA A 157 -6.72 0.78 11.28
C ALA A 157 -6.68 -0.53 10.47
N PRO A 158 -7.33 -1.61 10.95
CA PRO A 158 -7.28 -2.90 10.28
C PRO A 158 -7.89 -2.82 8.89
N VAL A 159 -7.34 -3.57 7.96
CA VAL A 159 -7.88 -3.65 6.60
C VAL A 159 -9.21 -4.42 6.59
N ARG A 160 -10.01 -4.19 5.57
CA ARG A 160 -11.30 -4.89 5.41
C ARG A 160 -11.14 -6.40 5.26
N PRO A 161 -12.17 -7.19 5.65
CA PRO A 161 -12.17 -8.65 5.46
C PRO A 161 -11.87 -9.06 4.01
N GLU A 162 -12.51 -8.41 3.04
CA GLU A 162 -12.27 -8.64 1.60
C GLU A 162 -10.80 -8.45 1.24
N THR A 163 -10.15 -7.40 1.75
CA THR A 163 -8.72 -7.13 1.47
C THR A 163 -7.80 -8.19 2.10
N LEU A 164 -8.15 -8.69 3.30
CA LEU A 164 -7.41 -9.79 3.94
C LEU A 164 -7.52 -11.06 3.11
N TYR A 165 -8.73 -11.40 2.68
CA TYR A 165 -8.97 -12.57 1.83
C TYR A 165 -8.23 -12.47 0.50
N GLU A 166 -8.29 -11.33 -0.20
CA GLU A 166 -7.57 -11.12 -1.45
C GLU A 166 -6.05 -11.27 -1.29
N ARG A 167 -5.48 -10.78 -0.18
CA ARG A 167 -4.05 -11.00 0.12
C ARG A 167 -3.74 -12.48 0.27
N TYR A 168 -4.57 -13.20 1.03
CA TYR A 168 -4.39 -14.62 1.24
C TYR A 168 -4.45 -15.40 -0.08
N VAL A 169 -5.45 -15.14 -0.91
CA VAL A 169 -5.58 -15.75 -2.25
C VAL A 169 -4.37 -15.43 -3.13
N PHE A 170 -3.91 -14.18 -3.09
CA PHE A 170 -2.73 -13.78 -3.84
C PHE A 170 -1.48 -14.55 -3.40
N GLU A 171 -1.23 -14.65 -2.10
CA GLU A 171 -0.10 -15.41 -1.55
C GLU A 171 -0.20 -16.91 -1.89
N ALA A 172 -1.40 -17.50 -1.75
CA ALA A 172 -1.65 -18.88 -2.14
C ALA A 172 -1.25 -19.14 -3.59
N ASN A 173 -1.69 -18.28 -4.50
CA ASN A 173 -1.36 -18.38 -5.92
C ASN A 173 0.15 -18.27 -6.20
N GLN A 174 0.89 -17.45 -5.42
CA GLN A 174 2.34 -17.32 -5.60
C GLN A 174 3.12 -18.59 -5.25
N ILE A 175 2.63 -19.38 -4.31
CA ILE A 175 3.29 -20.59 -3.83
C ILE A 175 2.63 -21.88 -4.33
N GLY A 176 1.57 -21.76 -5.12
CA GLY A 176 0.81 -22.91 -5.62
C GLY A 176 0.00 -23.64 -4.53
N ALA A 177 -0.36 -22.93 -3.44
CA ALA A 177 -1.20 -23.47 -2.38
C ALA A 177 -2.69 -23.32 -2.73
N GLU A 178 -3.49 -24.25 -2.26
CA GLU A 178 -4.94 -24.20 -2.40
C GLU A 178 -5.57 -23.37 -1.28
N VAL A 179 -6.56 -22.54 -1.64
CA VAL A 179 -7.39 -21.82 -0.67
C VAL A 179 -8.50 -22.75 -0.21
N THR A 180 -8.44 -23.17 1.05
CA THR A 180 -9.37 -24.15 1.61
C THR A 180 -10.78 -23.57 1.80
N ASP A 181 -11.79 -24.45 1.80
CA ASP A 181 -13.17 -24.02 2.03
C ASP A 181 -13.38 -23.48 3.45
N GLU A 182 -12.58 -23.92 4.42
CA GLU A 182 -12.57 -23.36 5.79
C GLU A 182 -12.19 -21.86 5.77
N VAL A 183 -11.15 -21.51 5.02
CA VAL A 183 -10.75 -20.10 4.86
C VAL A 183 -11.82 -19.30 4.12
N LYS A 184 -12.40 -19.86 3.05
CA LYS A 184 -13.50 -19.18 2.35
C LYS A 184 -14.67 -18.89 3.28
N ALA A 185 -15.12 -19.91 4.04
CA ALA A 185 -16.22 -19.78 4.99
C ALA A 185 -15.94 -18.71 6.07
N LYS A 186 -14.70 -18.64 6.58
CA LYS A 186 -14.27 -17.63 7.55
C LYS A 186 -14.48 -16.20 7.04
N PHE A 187 -14.35 -15.99 5.74
CA PHE A 187 -14.55 -14.68 5.09
C PHE A 187 -15.94 -14.50 4.46
N GLY A 188 -16.86 -15.45 4.67
CA GLY A 188 -18.22 -15.41 4.11
C GLY A 188 -18.26 -15.58 2.58
N ILE A 189 -17.25 -16.24 2.00
CA ILE A 189 -17.15 -16.55 0.57
C ILE A 189 -17.69 -17.97 0.34
N GLU A 190 -18.72 -18.10 -0.49
CA GLU A 190 -19.29 -19.38 -0.93
C GLU A 190 -18.52 -19.99 -2.12
#